data_ec6332dccf8c51d516834cbb47e98e59
#
_entry.id   ec6332dccf8c51d516834cbb47e98e59
#
_cell.length_a   1.000
_cell.length_b   1.000
_cell.length_c   1.000
_cell.angle_alpha   90.00
_cell.angle_beta   90.00
_cell.angle_gamma   90.00
#
_symmetry.space_group_name_H-M   'P 1'
#
loop_
_entity.id
_entity.type
_entity.pdbx_description
1 polymer ?
#
loop_
_entity_poly.entity_id
_entity_poly.type
_entity_poly.pdbx_seq_one_letter_code
_entity_poly.pdbx_strand_id
1 'polypeptide(L)'
;MVTYLRCPSCAGPFSLGGGRLACSRGHSFDLARQGYANLTAGRTGPGTADTTAMVAARARFLSGGHYQPLAAAVRSLAAHYDRRGPGLAIDLAGGTGYYLARALDALPHRHGVCLDLSVPALRRAARAHPRTAALGAVV
;
A
#
# COMPACT_ATOMS: atom_id res chain seq x y z
N MET A 1 -1.98 6.92 -10.98
CA MET A 1 -1.18 6.18 -9.97
C MET A 1 -0.04 5.39 -10.62
N VAL A 2 -0.29 4.51 -11.59
CA VAL A 2 0.75 3.65 -12.23
C VAL A 2 1.94 4.44 -12.78
N THR A 3 1.73 5.65 -13.27
CA THR A 3 2.76 6.56 -13.78
C THR A 3 3.86 6.91 -12.77
N TYR A 4 3.59 6.79 -11.48
CA TYR A 4 4.56 7.04 -10.40
C TYR A 4 5.38 5.79 -10.03
N LEU A 5 4.94 4.61 -10.46
CA LEU A 5 5.61 3.35 -10.12
C LEU A 5 6.74 3.05 -11.11
N ARG A 6 7.77 2.39 -10.60
CA ARG A 6 8.92 1.92 -11.40
C ARG A 6 9.14 0.43 -11.20
N CYS A 7 9.53 -0.23 -12.25
CA CYS A 7 9.85 -1.64 -12.23
C CYS A 7 11.04 -1.92 -11.30
N PRO A 8 10.92 -2.79 -10.29
CA PRO A 8 12.01 -3.06 -9.34
C PRO A 8 13.21 -3.74 -9.98
N SER A 9 13.03 -4.37 -11.16
CA SER A 9 14.10 -5.07 -11.87
C SER A 9 14.87 -4.17 -12.83
N CYS A 10 14.27 -3.08 -13.35
CA CYS A 10 14.91 -2.28 -14.39
C CYS A 10 14.63 -0.77 -14.32
N ALA A 11 13.93 -0.31 -13.28
CA ALA A 11 13.50 1.08 -13.07
C ALA A 11 12.64 1.69 -14.20
N GLY A 12 12.25 0.90 -15.20
CA GLY A 12 11.38 1.34 -16.29
C GLY A 12 9.95 1.64 -15.82
N PRO A 13 9.21 2.48 -16.55
CA PRO A 13 7.82 2.78 -16.22
C PRO A 13 6.93 1.54 -16.38
N PHE A 14 5.84 1.50 -15.61
CA PHE A 14 4.83 0.47 -15.73
C PHE A 14 3.66 0.92 -16.60
N SER A 15 3.07 -0.05 -17.27
CA SER A 15 1.70 -0.02 -17.79
C SER A 15 0.84 -1.02 -17.00
N LEU A 16 -0.46 -0.73 -16.87
CA LEU A 16 -1.44 -1.61 -16.25
C LEU A 16 -2.39 -2.10 -17.33
N GLY A 17 -2.47 -3.41 -17.50
CA GLY A 17 -3.37 -4.03 -18.46
C GLY A 17 -3.46 -5.55 -18.23
N GLY A 18 -4.59 -6.16 -18.58
CA GLY A 18 -4.76 -7.61 -18.45
C GLY A 18 -4.55 -8.14 -17.02
N GLY A 19 -4.85 -7.35 -15.98
CA GLY A 19 -4.68 -7.77 -14.60
C GLY A 19 -3.22 -7.84 -14.12
N ARG A 20 -2.31 -7.12 -14.77
CA ARG A 20 -0.88 -7.09 -14.42
C ARG A 20 -0.23 -5.73 -14.61
N LEU A 21 0.84 -5.48 -13.89
CA LEU A 21 1.79 -4.40 -14.14
C LEU A 21 2.90 -4.94 -15.04
N ALA A 22 3.12 -4.34 -16.18
CA ALA A 22 4.17 -4.73 -17.12
C ALA A 22 5.06 -3.54 -17.49
N CYS A 23 6.35 -3.77 -17.71
CA CYS A 23 7.27 -2.75 -18.19
C CYS A 23 7.73 -3.05 -19.63
N SER A 24 8.27 -2.04 -20.32
CA SER A 24 8.75 -2.17 -21.70
C SER A 24 9.89 -3.18 -21.89
N ARG A 25 10.56 -3.60 -20.80
CA ARG A 25 11.61 -4.63 -20.82
C ARG A 25 11.10 -6.06 -20.53
N GLY A 26 9.78 -6.25 -20.55
CA GLY A 26 9.17 -7.59 -20.41
C GLY A 26 8.98 -8.06 -18.96
N HIS A 27 9.39 -7.31 -17.92
CA HIS A 27 9.07 -7.70 -16.55
C HIS A 27 7.60 -7.49 -16.29
N SER A 28 6.97 -8.49 -15.65
CA SER A 28 5.53 -8.51 -15.39
C SER A 28 5.24 -8.97 -13.97
N PHE A 29 4.24 -8.33 -13.34
CA PHE A 29 3.81 -8.61 -11.98
C PHE A 29 2.28 -8.68 -11.96
N ASP A 30 1.73 -9.84 -11.67
CA ASP A 30 0.30 -10.05 -11.66
C ASP A 30 -0.38 -9.33 -10.48
N LEU A 31 -1.56 -8.77 -10.73
CA LEU A 31 -2.45 -8.34 -9.68
C LEU A 31 -3.20 -9.55 -9.13
N ALA A 32 -3.05 -9.77 -7.85
CA ALA A 32 -3.84 -10.76 -7.16
C ALA A 32 -5.34 -10.37 -7.19
N ARG A 33 -6.23 -11.36 -7.15
CA ARG A 33 -7.68 -11.13 -7.09
C ARG A 33 -8.11 -10.18 -5.95
N GLN A 34 -7.31 -10.07 -4.91
CA GLN A 34 -7.53 -9.17 -3.79
C GLN A 34 -7.11 -7.72 -4.04
N GLY A 35 -6.51 -7.40 -5.21
CA GLY A 35 -6.15 -6.05 -5.61
C GLY A 35 -4.74 -5.58 -5.20
N TYR A 36 -3.84 -6.48 -4.79
CA TYR A 36 -2.44 -6.15 -4.54
C TYR A 36 -1.53 -6.73 -5.62
N ALA A 37 -0.35 -6.14 -5.83
CA ALA A 37 0.73 -6.71 -6.63
C ALA A 37 1.96 -6.98 -5.77
N ASN A 38 2.66 -8.10 -5.99
CA ASN A 38 3.91 -8.41 -5.32
C ASN A 38 5.09 -8.03 -6.21
N LEU A 39 5.78 -6.96 -5.85
CA LEU A 39 6.93 -6.42 -6.59
C LEU A 39 8.29 -6.89 -6.01
N THR A 40 8.32 -7.87 -5.12
CA THR A 40 9.59 -8.36 -4.53
C THR A 40 10.49 -9.05 -5.55
N ALA A 41 9.97 -9.41 -6.74
CA ALA A 41 10.72 -10.04 -7.83
C ALA A 41 11.48 -11.31 -7.37
N GLY A 42 10.86 -12.13 -6.51
CA GLY A 42 11.49 -13.32 -5.94
C GLY A 42 12.48 -13.04 -4.80
N ARG A 43 12.72 -11.79 -4.45
CA ARG A 43 13.53 -11.44 -3.28
C ARG A 43 12.77 -11.81 -2.02
N THR A 44 13.32 -12.70 -1.25
CA THR A 44 12.80 -13.02 0.09
C THR A 44 13.25 -11.91 1.03
N GLY A 45 12.29 -11.21 1.62
CA GLY A 45 12.58 -10.33 2.75
C GLY A 45 13.09 -11.13 3.96
N PRO A 46 13.68 -10.46 4.95
CA PRO A 46 13.97 -11.11 6.22
C PRO A 46 12.70 -11.80 6.70
N GLY A 47 12.78 -13.00 7.26
CA GLY A 47 11.66 -13.83 7.70
C GLY A 47 10.76 -13.22 8.81
N THR A 48 10.70 -11.91 8.88
CA THR A 48 10.02 -11.08 9.88
C THR A 48 8.64 -10.58 9.42
N ALA A 49 8.16 -10.99 8.24
CA ALA A 49 6.84 -10.56 7.76
C ALA A 49 5.72 -11.10 8.66
N ASP A 50 4.76 -10.24 8.99
CA ASP A 50 3.60 -10.60 9.80
C ASP A 50 2.83 -11.80 9.20
N THR A 51 2.51 -12.75 10.04
CA THR A 51 1.68 -13.91 9.69
C THR A 51 0.20 -13.52 9.55
N THR A 52 -0.61 -14.41 8.98
CA THR A 52 -2.06 -14.21 8.88
C THR A 52 -2.71 -13.97 10.26
N ALA A 53 -2.29 -14.71 11.29
CA ALA A 53 -2.82 -14.57 12.63
C ALA A 53 -2.44 -13.21 13.26
N MET A 54 -1.19 -12.77 13.10
CA MET A 54 -0.71 -11.47 13.59
C MET A 54 -1.46 -10.32 12.92
N VAL A 55 -1.62 -10.36 11.58
CA VAL A 55 -2.37 -9.36 10.82
C VAL A 55 -3.84 -9.32 11.25
N ALA A 56 -4.45 -10.48 11.49
CA ALA A 56 -5.84 -10.55 11.97
C ALA A 56 -5.98 -9.95 13.38
N ALA A 57 -5.06 -10.25 14.29
CA ALA A 57 -5.04 -9.69 15.64
C ALA A 57 -4.88 -8.15 15.62
N ARG A 58 -3.91 -7.67 14.84
CA ARG A 58 -3.69 -6.23 14.62
C ARG A 58 -4.94 -5.54 14.07
N ALA A 59 -5.59 -6.13 13.08
CA ALA A 59 -6.80 -5.55 12.50
C ALA A 59 -7.95 -5.47 13.51
N ARG A 60 -8.17 -6.51 14.33
CA ARG A 60 -9.17 -6.48 15.42
C ARG A 60 -8.85 -5.39 16.43
N PHE A 61 -7.59 -5.29 16.85
CA PHE A 61 -7.15 -4.30 17.83
C PHE A 61 -7.37 -2.86 17.32
N LEU A 62 -6.97 -2.58 16.07
CA LEU A 62 -7.16 -1.26 15.46
C LEU A 62 -8.64 -0.92 15.25
N SER A 63 -9.48 -1.91 14.89
CA SER A 63 -10.92 -1.71 14.75
C SER A 63 -11.64 -1.46 16.09
N GLY A 64 -11.04 -1.86 17.20
CA GLY A 64 -11.52 -1.57 18.55
C GLY A 64 -11.41 -0.09 18.96
N GLY A 65 -10.79 0.75 18.13
CA GLY A 65 -10.76 2.20 18.35
C GLY A 65 -9.65 2.69 19.30
N HIS A 66 -8.86 1.80 19.90
CA HIS A 66 -7.81 2.17 20.87
C HIS A 66 -6.78 3.15 20.29
N TYR A 67 -6.56 3.13 18.99
CA TYR A 67 -5.62 4.00 18.28
C TYR A 67 -6.30 5.12 17.47
N GLN A 68 -7.57 5.38 17.73
CA GLN A 68 -8.32 6.46 17.07
C GLN A 68 -7.68 7.84 17.28
N PRO A 69 -7.20 8.23 18.49
CA PRO A 69 -6.52 9.52 18.66
C PRO A 69 -5.27 9.66 17.78
N LEU A 70 -4.45 8.59 17.68
CA LEU A 70 -3.27 8.59 16.82
C LEU A 70 -3.67 8.68 15.34
N ALA A 71 -4.69 7.93 14.91
CA ALA A 71 -5.17 7.98 13.54
C ALA A 71 -5.74 9.37 13.17
N ALA A 72 -6.40 10.04 14.11
CA ALA A 72 -6.87 11.42 13.95
C ALA A 72 -5.70 12.41 13.83
N ALA A 73 -4.64 12.23 14.61
CA ALA A 73 -3.43 13.04 14.50
C ALA A 73 -2.74 12.86 13.14
N VAL A 74 -2.58 11.60 12.68
CA VAL A 74 -2.02 11.31 11.35
C VAL A 74 -2.86 11.97 10.25
N ARG A 75 -4.17 11.87 10.32
CA ARG A 75 -5.10 12.50 9.38
C ARG A 75 -4.93 14.03 9.36
N SER A 76 -4.86 14.67 10.53
CA SER A 76 -4.70 16.12 10.66
C SER A 76 -3.35 16.59 10.14
N LEU A 77 -2.27 15.88 10.45
CA LEU A 77 -0.93 16.18 9.92
C LEU A 77 -0.88 16.01 8.40
N ALA A 78 -1.46 14.94 7.88
CA ALA A 78 -1.53 14.72 6.43
C ALA A 78 -2.24 15.90 5.73
N ALA A 79 -3.38 16.34 6.25
CA ALA A 79 -4.10 17.50 5.72
C ALA A 79 -3.30 18.80 5.83
N HIS A 80 -2.60 19.01 6.95
CA HIS A 80 -1.82 20.22 7.21
C HIS A 80 -0.63 20.36 6.26
N TYR A 81 0.08 19.27 6.01
CA TYR A 81 1.26 19.26 5.15
C TYR A 81 0.97 18.95 3.69
N ASP A 82 -0.29 18.72 3.33
CA ASP A 82 -0.65 18.44 1.93
C ASP A 82 -0.37 19.65 1.04
N ARG A 83 0.58 19.47 0.12
CA ARG A 83 0.80 20.42 -0.97
C ARG A 83 -0.24 20.13 -2.04
N ARG A 84 -1.31 20.90 -2.08
CA ARG A 84 -2.45 20.74 -2.97
C ARG A 84 -2.02 20.38 -4.40
N GLY A 85 -2.60 19.31 -4.93
CA GLY A 85 -2.32 18.82 -6.28
C GLY A 85 -2.33 17.30 -6.38
N PRO A 86 -2.28 16.75 -7.61
CA PRO A 86 -2.22 15.31 -7.81
C PRO A 86 -0.91 14.72 -7.27
N GLY A 87 -0.95 13.49 -6.75
CA GLY A 87 0.22 12.82 -6.22
C GLY A 87 -0.11 11.58 -5.41
N LEU A 88 0.91 11.05 -4.74
CA LEU A 88 0.80 9.87 -3.90
C LEU A 88 0.96 10.22 -2.41
N ALA A 89 0.21 9.51 -1.58
CA ALA A 89 0.51 9.30 -0.17
C ALA A 89 1.07 7.88 -0.05
N ILE A 90 2.28 7.75 0.49
CA ILE A 90 2.97 6.46 0.60
C ILE A 90 3.09 6.07 2.06
N ASP A 91 2.65 4.87 2.39
CA ASP A 91 2.76 4.27 3.72
C ASP A 91 3.76 3.10 3.64
N LEU A 92 4.92 3.28 4.26
CA LEU A 92 6.01 2.31 4.29
C LEU A 92 5.80 1.37 5.49
N ALA A 93 5.84 0.06 5.26
CA ALA A 93 5.48 -0.96 6.24
C ALA A 93 4.05 -0.75 6.78
N GLY A 94 3.13 -0.36 5.89
CA GLY A 94 1.79 0.13 6.21
C GLY A 94 0.83 -0.93 6.76
N GLY A 95 1.25 -2.19 6.83
CA GLY A 95 0.50 -3.29 7.42
C GLY A 95 -0.88 -3.44 6.78
N THR A 96 -1.93 -3.24 7.57
CA THR A 96 -3.32 -3.35 7.13
C THR A 96 -3.85 -2.15 6.33
N GLY A 97 -3.03 -1.10 6.14
CA GLY A 97 -3.44 0.15 5.51
C GLY A 97 -4.34 1.04 6.38
N TYR A 98 -4.43 0.76 7.68
CA TYR A 98 -5.33 1.47 8.59
C TYR A 98 -5.07 2.97 8.65
N TYR A 99 -3.80 3.38 8.83
CA TYR A 99 -3.45 4.81 8.91
C TYR A 99 -3.50 5.49 7.56
N LEU A 100 -3.05 4.81 6.50
CA LEU A 100 -3.15 5.34 5.14
C LEU A 100 -4.60 5.64 4.75
N ALA A 101 -5.54 4.74 5.07
CA ALA A 101 -6.95 4.97 4.81
C ALA A 101 -7.46 6.26 5.48
N ARG A 102 -7.12 6.47 6.76
CA ARG A 102 -7.48 7.70 7.50
C ARG A 102 -6.83 8.96 6.94
N ALA A 103 -5.58 8.86 6.51
CA ALA A 103 -4.91 9.97 5.82
C ALA A 103 -5.61 10.31 4.51
N LEU A 104 -5.99 9.32 3.71
CA LEU A 104 -6.67 9.52 2.42
C LEU A 104 -8.05 10.13 2.56
N ASP A 105 -8.76 9.92 3.68
CA ASP A 105 -10.02 10.63 3.97
C ASP A 105 -9.84 12.16 4.00
N ALA A 106 -8.64 12.64 4.36
CA ALA A 106 -8.31 14.06 4.38
C ALA A 106 -7.56 14.56 3.12
N LEU A 107 -7.22 13.66 2.22
CA LEU A 107 -6.43 13.93 1.01
C LEU A 107 -7.21 13.57 -0.27
N PRO A 108 -8.27 14.33 -0.63
CA PRO A 108 -9.18 13.95 -1.72
C PRO A 108 -8.50 13.82 -3.09
N HIS A 109 -7.39 14.53 -3.31
CA HIS A 109 -6.66 14.57 -4.58
C HIS A 109 -5.47 13.59 -4.63
N ARG A 110 -5.26 12.77 -3.57
CA ARG A 110 -4.16 11.80 -3.51
C ARG A 110 -4.64 10.38 -3.74
N HIS A 111 -3.78 9.59 -4.35
CA HIS A 111 -3.86 8.15 -4.31
C HIS A 111 -2.92 7.62 -3.22
N GLY A 112 -3.31 6.54 -2.56
CA GLY A 112 -2.50 5.87 -1.55
C GLY A 112 -1.70 4.71 -2.13
N VAL A 113 -0.48 4.54 -1.66
CA VAL A 113 0.33 3.34 -1.91
C VAL A 113 0.77 2.79 -0.56
N CYS A 114 0.28 1.60 -0.22
CA CYS A 114 0.71 0.84 0.95
C CYS A 114 1.76 -0.16 0.54
N LEU A 115 2.96 -0.03 1.09
CA LEU A 115 4.07 -0.96 0.87
C LEU A 115 4.24 -1.84 2.10
N ASP A 116 4.31 -3.16 1.90
CA ASP A 116 4.53 -4.12 2.98
C ASP A 116 5.12 -5.44 2.44
N LEU A 117 5.76 -6.22 3.30
CA LEU A 117 6.26 -7.56 2.97
C LEU A 117 5.22 -8.65 3.21
N SER A 118 4.28 -8.41 4.12
CA SER A 118 3.26 -9.39 4.51
C SER A 118 2.14 -9.45 3.48
N VAL A 119 2.06 -10.55 2.74
CA VAL A 119 0.93 -10.81 1.83
C VAL A 119 -0.43 -10.76 2.55
N PRO A 120 -0.61 -11.33 3.75
CA PRO A 120 -1.84 -11.15 4.53
C PRO A 120 -2.19 -9.68 4.82
N ALA A 121 -1.18 -8.84 5.09
CA ALA A 121 -1.37 -7.40 5.30
C ALA A 121 -1.80 -6.71 4.00
N LEU A 122 -1.12 -6.96 2.89
CA LEU A 122 -1.44 -6.39 1.58
C LEU A 122 -2.87 -6.69 1.12
N ARG A 123 -3.37 -7.92 1.40
CA ARG A 123 -4.77 -8.29 1.11
C ARG A 123 -5.79 -7.42 1.84
N ARG A 124 -5.45 -6.93 3.04
CA ARG A 124 -6.29 -6.01 3.81
C ARG A 124 -6.10 -4.58 3.34
N ALA A 125 -4.87 -4.15 3.17
CA ALA A 125 -4.53 -2.81 2.71
C ALA A 125 -5.20 -2.47 1.36
N ALA A 126 -5.22 -3.41 0.43
CA ALA A 126 -5.88 -3.25 -0.88
C ALA A 126 -7.39 -2.95 -0.79
N ARG A 127 -8.02 -3.25 0.36
CA ARG A 127 -9.45 -3.03 0.61
C ARG A 127 -9.71 -1.93 1.65
N ALA A 128 -8.65 -1.36 2.23
CA ALA A 128 -8.77 -0.40 3.33
C ALA A 128 -9.38 0.93 2.87
N HIS A 129 -9.14 1.32 1.62
CA HIS A 129 -9.69 2.54 1.04
C HIS A 129 -9.71 2.42 -0.51
N PRO A 130 -10.76 2.94 -1.21
CA PRO A 130 -10.91 2.78 -2.66
C PRO A 130 -9.78 3.40 -3.49
N ARG A 131 -9.05 4.37 -2.94
CA ARG A 131 -7.90 5.01 -3.59
C ARG A 131 -6.54 4.41 -3.17
N THR A 132 -6.53 3.25 -2.52
CA THR A 132 -5.29 2.57 -2.11
C THR A 132 -4.87 1.51 -3.13
N ALA A 133 -3.58 1.52 -3.49
CA ALA A 133 -2.89 0.36 -4.05
C ALA A 133 -2.02 -0.27 -2.97
N ALA A 134 -2.02 -1.59 -2.89
CA ALA A 134 -1.14 -2.34 -2.01
C ALA A 134 -0.07 -3.06 -2.83
N LEU A 135 1.20 -2.88 -2.46
CA LEU A 135 2.32 -3.41 -3.20
C LEU A 135 3.28 -4.14 -2.25
N GLY A 136 3.60 -5.38 -2.57
CA GLY A 136 4.66 -6.14 -1.91
C GLY A 136 6.01 -5.58 -2.32
N ALA A 137 6.75 -5.06 -1.35
CA ALA A 137 8.09 -4.53 -1.58
C ALA A 137 8.97 -4.72 -0.35
N VAL A 138 10.28 -4.90 -0.58
CA VAL A 138 11.29 -4.79 0.47
C VAL A 138 11.55 -3.29 0.65
N VAL A 139 11.26 -2.77 1.83
CA VAL A 139 11.44 -1.37 2.23
C VAL A 139 12.60 -1.29 3.19
#